data_7d349006cef9b3ed1744c0d00422aff5
#
_entry.id   7d349006cef9b3ed1744c0d00422aff5
#
_cell.length_a   1.000
_cell.length_b   1.000
_cell.length_c   1.000
_cell.angle_alpha   90.00
_cell.angle_beta   90.00
_cell.angle_gamma   90.00
#
_symmetry.space_group_name_H-M   'P 1'
#
loop_
_entity.id
_entity.type
_entity.pdbx_description
1 polymer ?
#
loop_
_entity_poly.entity_id
_entity_poly.type
_entity_poly.pdbx_seq_one_letter_code
_entity_poly.pdbx_strand_id
1 'polypeptide(L)'
;MTRQRIWRRLIAVLASGALLTASGCTGSSLNDDQDAAGGPIRIGLMWPQSGVLKTVGDDFARGWQLYLDTHGGKLGGHEIKTTLVDEAEGKQSARTGIKKLVEQDHVQVVVGTISSDAVEAVQPVITEKKIPYIATGGRPDDLKDLTYTWHTSWQNRDAGAAIADYIRANVKGPVYAIGPDYIGGWGQVGGFVDAYTAAGGKLANPDGKATFTPFPATTNFLPALNAIQATDAKAVYAFYGGSNAIDFVKQYAQSGLHGKVPLYAPGFTTEGAVLTAQGAAADGIFSSLNYAPALDNPANRAFTTAFQQAYKSIPDLYNVTAYDAALLLDQSIAAAGANPTSASINAAIARPAVIPSPRDDWRFGTEHSPIQRWYLRRVSAGTDGRGRSNVLIQTLTTLGK
;
A
#
# COMPACT_ATOMS: atom_id res chain seq x y z
N MET A 1 -9.03 -7.64 74.32
CA MET A 1 -8.81 -8.89 75.05
C MET A 1 -7.79 -9.69 74.29
N THR A 2 -6.61 -9.62 74.76
CA THR A 2 -5.68 -10.57 75.35
C THR A 2 -4.97 -11.49 74.39
N ARG A 3 -3.68 -11.22 74.20
CA ARG A 3 -2.42 -11.75 74.73
C ARG A 3 -1.83 -12.82 73.84
N GLN A 4 -0.61 -12.58 73.28
CA GLN A 4 0.75 -12.85 73.80
C GLN A 4 1.01 -14.40 73.91
N ARG A 5 2.15 -15.00 73.54
CA ARG A 5 3.61 -14.79 73.72
C ARG A 5 4.34 -15.89 72.93
N ILE A 6 5.46 -15.65 72.24
CA ILE A 6 6.88 -15.72 72.57
C ILE A 6 7.37 -17.14 73.00
N TRP A 7 8.47 -17.62 72.33
CA TRP A 7 9.73 -18.13 72.80
C TRP A 7 10.46 -18.90 71.70
N ARG A 8 11.59 -18.47 71.12
CA ARG A 8 12.99 -18.43 71.50
C ARG A 8 13.65 -19.80 71.77
N ARG A 9 14.69 -20.12 71.01
CA ARG A 9 16.11 -20.47 71.29
C ARG A 9 16.61 -21.47 70.27
N LEU A 10 17.75 -21.41 69.68
CA LEU A 10 19.15 -21.03 69.84
C LEU A 10 20.07 -22.22 69.47
N ILE A 11 21.10 -21.93 68.60
CA ILE A 11 22.52 -22.45 68.66
C ILE A 11 22.76 -23.85 68.04
N ALA A 12 23.77 -24.15 67.21
CA ALA A 12 25.17 -23.74 67.00
C ALA A 12 25.66 -24.29 65.64
N VAL A 13 26.44 -23.63 64.86
CA VAL A 13 27.91 -23.45 64.70
C VAL A 13 28.69 -24.75 64.39
N LEU A 14 29.39 -24.71 63.24
CA LEU A 14 30.79 -25.06 62.95
C LEU A 14 30.90 -25.22 61.39
N ALA A 15 31.49 -24.36 60.63
CA ALA A 15 32.88 -23.97 60.40
C ALA A 15 33.58 -24.88 59.38
N SER A 16 34.19 -24.17 58.44
CA SER A 16 35.41 -24.41 57.65
C SER A 16 35.30 -24.86 56.21
N GLY A 17 35.89 -24.03 55.35
CA GLY A 17 36.38 -24.42 54.05
C GLY A 17 36.38 -23.28 53.02
N ALA A 18 37.32 -22.37 53.11
CA ALA A 18 37.59 -21.37 52.07
C ALA A 18 38.24 -22.00 50.84
N LEU A 19 37.72 -21.69 49.66
CA LEU A 19 38.50 -21.72 48.43
C LEU A 19 38.07 -20.56 47.57
N LEU A 20 38.91 -19.55 47.48
CA LEU A 20 38.89 -18.44 46.55
C LEU A 20 39.22 -18.96 45.16
N THR A 21 38.28 -18.82 44.20
CA THR A 21 38.63 -18.71 42.78
C THR A 21 38.03 -17.45 42.25
N ALA A 22 38.91 -16.52 41.89
CA ALA A 22 38.60 -15.35 41.11
C ALA A 22 38.09 -15.78 39.75
N SER A 23 36.88 -15.38 39.39
CA SER A 23 36.38 -15.48 38.04
C SER A 23 35.93 -14.10 37.60
N GLY A 24 36.50 -13.68 36.50
CA GLY A 24 36.44 -12.36 35.93
C GLY A 24 35.04 -11.82 35.67
N CYS A 25 34.95 -10.52 35.76
CA CYS A 25 33.90 -9.72 35.19
C CYS A 25 33.79 -9.98 33.67
N THR A 26 32.84 -10.79 33.25
CA THR A 26 32.33 -10.71 31.90
C THR A 26 31.22 -9.69 31.92
N GLY A 27 31.49 -8.55 31.26
CA GLY A 27 30.48 -7.54 30.98
C GLY A 27 29.30 -8.21 30.30
N SER A 28 28.14 -8.13 30.93
CA SER A 28 26.87 -8.45 30.30
C SER A 28 26.66 -7.43 29.17
N SER A 29 26.93 -7.84 27.95
CA SER A 29 26.40 -7.18 26.77
C SER A 29 24.89 -7.40 26.76
N LEU A 30 24.15 -6.39 27.19
CA LEU A 30 22.70 -6.33 27.14
C LEU A 30 22.17 -6.14 25.70
N ASN A 31 22.73 -6.82 24.71
CA ASN A 31 22.34 -6.59 23.32
C ASN A 31 22.20 -7.84 22.44
N ASP A 32 22.15 -9.06 22.96
CA ASP A 32 22.14 -10.26 22.10
C ASP A 32 20.96 -11.23 22.31
N ASP A 33 19.88 -10.83 22.99
CA ASP A 33 18.70 -11.71 23.16
C ASP A 33 17.59 -11.49 22.11
N GLN A 34 17.88 -10.91 20.94
CA GLN A 34 16.82 -10.53 20.00
C GLN A 34 16.56 -11.51 18.86
N ASP A 35 17.43 -12.48 18.64
CA ASP A 35 17.23 -13.56 17.66
C ASP A 35 17.35 -14.95 18.33
N ALA A 36 16.49 -15.21 19.31
CA ALA A 36 16.38 -16.57 19.85
C ALA A 36 15.96 -17.50 18.71
N ALA A 37 16.86 -18.39 18.29
CA ALA A 37 16.60 -19.39 17.26
C ALA A 37 15.30 -20.14 17.58
N GLY A 38 14.26 -19.98 16.75
CA GLY A 38 12.96 -20.65 16.90
C GLY A 38 11.79 -19.81 17.43
N GLY A 39 11.95 -18.49 17.68
CA GLY A 39 10.85 -17.59 18.02
C GLY A 39 10.00 -17.19 16.80
N PRO A 40 8.79 -16.60 17.01
CA PRO A 40 7.96 -16.12 15.92
C PRO A 40 8.65 -14.97 15.18
N ILE A 41 8.48 -14.91 13.86
CA ILE A 41 8.98 -13.81 13.04
C ILE A 41 8.16 -12.55 13.34
N ARG A 42 8.82 -11.49 13.76
CA ARG A 42 8.19 -10.21 14.09
C ARG A 42 8.05 -9.35 12.87
N ILE A 43 6.80 -9.05 12.49
CA ILE A 43 6.44 -8.27 11.30
C ILE A 43 5.75 -6.98 11.73
N GLY A 44 6.31 -5.84 11.33
CA GLY A 44 5.67 -4.55 11.45
C GLY A 44 4.69 -4.31 10.30
N LEU A 45 3.45 -4.03 10.62
CA LEU A 45 2.44 -3.62 9.66
C LEU A 45 2.22 -2.12 9.80
N MET A 46 2.17 -1.39 8.69
CA MET A 46 2.01 0.04 8.70
C MET A 46 1.09 0.47 7.57
N TRP A 47 -0.16 0.79 7.89
CA TRP A 47 -1.15 1.33 6.96
C TRP A 47 -2.14 2.26 7.66
N PRO A 48 -2.87 3.14 6.93
CA PRO A 48 -3.76 4.11 7.53
C PRO A 48 -4.88 3.44 8.33
N GLN A 49 -5.02 3.84 9.60
CA GLN A 49 -6.14 3.50 10.45
C GLN A 49 -7.01 4.74 10.77
N SER A 50 -6.54 5.90 10.34
CA SER A 50 -7.19 7.21 10.50
C SER A 50 -7.02 8.06 9.24
N GLY A 51 -7.67 9.23 9.20
CA GLY A 51 -7.54 10.21 8.14
C GLY A 51 -8.23 9.84 6.82
N VAL A 52 -7.88 10.56 5.75
CA VAL A 52 -8.54 10.44 4.43
C VAL A 52 -8.34 9.09 3.76
N LEU A 53 -7.27 8.36 4.11
CA LEU A 53 -6.92 7.07 3.51
C LEU A 53 -7.35 5.86 4.38
N LYS A 54 -8.10 6.06 5.47
CA LYS A 54 -8.51 4.98 6.37
C LYS A 54 -9.17 3.80 5.65
N THR A 55 -10.08 4.06 4.73
CA THR A 55 -10.79 3.01 3.98
C THR A 55 -9.83 2.13 3.18
N VAL A 56 -8.76 2.70 2.67
CA VAL A 56 -7.69 1.96 1.97
C VAL A 56 -6.91 1.07 2.93
N GLY A 57 -6.63 1.56 4.13
CA GLY A 57 -6.00 0.77 5.18
C GLY A 57 -6.82 -0.45 5.60
N ASP A 58 -8.15 -0.28 5.68
CA ASP A 58 -9.08 -1.38 5.97
C ASP A 58 -9.05 -2.45 4.84
N ASP A 59 -8.89 -2.02 3.58
CA ASP A 59 -8.77 -2.93 2.44
C ASP A 59 -7.42 -3.69 2.45
N PHE A 60 -6.30 -3.04 2.76
CA PHE A 60 -5.03 -3.73 2.98
C PHE A 60 -5.12 -4.80 4.08
N ALA A 61 -5.72 -4.45 5.21
CA ALA A 61 -5.88 -5.40 6.31
C ALA A 61 -6.62 -6.68 5.89
N ARG A 62 -7.67 -6.55 5.07
CA ARG A 62 -8.43 -7.69 4.55
C ARG A 62 -7.61 -8.58 3.61
N GLY A 63 -6.83 -7.97 2.72
CA GLY A 63 -5.97 -8.71 1.80
C GLY A 63 -4.87 -9.50 2.52
N TRP A 64 -4.19 -8.86 3.47
CA TRP A 64 -3.20 -9.49 4.34
C TRP A 64 -3.80 -10.64 5.16
N GLN A 65 -4.93 -10.38 5.84
CA GLN A 65 -5.58 -11.39 6.67
C GLN A 65 -6.09 -12.57 5.85
N LEU A 66 -6.63 -12.33 4.65
CA LEU A 66 -7.07 -13.42 3.77
C LEU A 66 -5.95 -14.38 3.42
N TYR A 67 -4.74 -13.83 3.13
CA TYR A 67 -3.59 -14.70 2.88
C TYR A 67 -3.31 -15.59 4.09
N LEU A 68 -3.23 -15.02 5.28
CA LEU A 68 -2.96 -15.77 6.50
C LEU A 68 -4.03 -16.83 6.78
N ASP A 69 -5.31 -16.48 6.66
CA ASP A 69 -6.42 -17.41 6.92
C ASP A 69 -6.42 -18.62 5.95
N THR A 70 -6.01 -18.39 4.71
CA THR A 70 -5.94 -19.45 3.69
C THR A 70 -4.63 -20.25 3.71
N HIS A 71 -3.62 -19.80 4.48
CA HIS A 71 -2.29 -20.43 4.59
C HIS A 71 -1.93 -20.82 6.04
N GLY A 72 -2.93 -21.05 6.89
CA GLY A 72 -2.75 -21.58 8.25
C GLY A 72 -2.12 -20.62 9.25
N GLY A 73 -2.15 -19.31 8.99
CA GLY A 73 -1.66 -18.26 9.90
C GLY A 73 -0.14 -18.15 10.01
N LYS A 74 0.60 -18.83 9.13
CA LYS A 74 2.06 -18.88 9.11
C LYS A 74 2.63 -18.28 7.84
N LEU A 75 3.89 -17.88 7.87
CA LEU A 75 4.65 -17.49 6.69
C LEU A 75 5.97 -18.28 6.65
N GLY A 76 6.27 -18.89 5.50
CA GLY A 76 7.44 -19.74 5.33
C GLY A 76 7.50 -20.95 6.28
N GLY A 77 6.35 -21.38 6.79
CA GLY A 77 6.25 -22.43 7.80
C GLY A 77 6.49 -21.96 9.25
N HIS A 78 6.84 -20.67 9.44
CA HIS A 78 7.12 -20.08 10.75
C HIS A 78 5.89 -19.42 11.37
N GLU A 79 5.78 -19.49 12.70
CA GLU A 79 4.86 -18.63 13.46
C GLU A 79 5.24 -17.16 13.26
N ILE A 80 4.24 -16.28 13.19
CA ILE A 80 4.45 -14.84 13.04
C ILE A 80 3.83 -14.07 14.20
N LYS A 81 4.43 -12.92 14.52
CA LYS A 81 3.88 -11.94 15.43
C LYS A 81 3.80 -10.59 14.71
N THR A 82 2.61 -10.09 14.47
CA THR A 82 2.39 -8.80 13.81
C THR A 82 2.22 -7.67 14.82
N THR A 83 2.78 -6.52 14.53
CA THR A 83 2.52 -5.25 15.25
C THR A 83 2.05 -4.23 14.23
N LEU A 84 0.85 -3.71 14.42
CA LEU A 84 0.25 -2.70 13.53
C LEU A 84 0.47 -1.30 14.09
N VAL A 85 0.89 -0.37 13.21
CA VAL A 85 1.01 1.07 13.48
C VAL A 85 0.18 1.83 12.48
N ASP A 86 -0.48 2.89 12.94
CA ASP A 86 -1.17 3.81 12.04
C ASP A 86 -0.16 4.62 11.23
N GLU A 87 -0.23 4.53 9.91
CA GLU A 87 0.54 5.39 9.00
C GLU A 87 0.12 6.85 9.17
N ALA A 88 -1.18 7.06 9.48
CA ALA A 88 -1.82 8.38 9.57
C ALA A 88 -1.55 9.25 8.32
N GLU A 89 -1.38 10.54 8.51
CA GLU A 89 -1.12 11.47 7.40
C GLU A 89 0.20 12.20 7.59
N GLY A 90 0.98 12.25 6.49
CA GLY A 90 2.21 13.01 6.41
C GLY A 90 3.45 12.30 6.92
N LYS A 91 4.61 12.86 6.53
CA LYS A 91 5.94 12.27 6.76
C LYS A 91 6.30 12.10 8.24
N GLN A 92 5.82 12.99 9.11
CA GLN A 92 6.19 12.93 10.53
C GLN A 92 5.56 11.74 11.25
N SER A 93 4.28 11.46 10.99
CA SER A 93 3.57 10.30 11.55
C SER A 93 4.24 8.99 11.11
N ALA A 94 4.55 8.88 9.82
CA ALA A 94 5.26 7.75 9.25
C ALA A 94 6.64 7.51 9.91
N ARG A 95 7.42 8.59 10.12
CA ARG A 95 8.72 8.50 10.83
C ARG A 95 8.58 8.05 12.28
N THR A 96 7.57 8.51 12.97
CA THR A 96 7.32 8.10 14.35
C THR A 96 6.92 6.62 14.40
N GLY A 97 6.02 6.20 13.52
CA GLY A 97 5.55 4.82 13.42
C GLY A 97 6.66 3.84 13.09
N ILE A 98 7.49 4.14 12.08
CA ILE A 98 8.59 3.25 11.70
C ILE A 98 9.66 3.12 12.81
N LYS A 99 10.00 4.21 13.50
CA LYS A 99 10.92 4.15 14.63
C LYS A 99 10.38 3.27 15.75
N LYS A 100 9.07 3.37 16.07
CA LYS A 100 8.44 2.49 17.05
C LYS A 100 8.59 1.02 16.65
N LEU A 101 8.23 0.65 15.43
CA LEU A 101 8.33 -0.72 14.93
C LEU A 101 9.74 -1.28 15.02
N VAL A 102 10.73 -0.47 14.64
CA VAL A 102 12.13 -0.92 14.54
C VAL A 102 12.85 -0.88 15.90
N GLU A 103 12.70 0.20 16.67
CA GLU A 103 13.49 0.46 17.87
C GLU A 103 12.84 -0.08 19.15
N GLN A 104 11.50 -0.19 19.19
CA GLN A 104 10.77 -0.67 20.37
C GLN A 104 10.20 -2.07 20.18
N ASP A 105 9.58 -2.34 19.02
CA ASP A 105 8.94 -3.63 18.74
C ASP A 105 9.91 -4.63 18.08
N HIS A 106 11.11 -4.17 17.67
CA HIS A 106 12.20 -4.99 17.11
C HIS A 106 11.73 -5.90 15.98
N VAL A 107 10.99 -5.34 15.02
CA VAL A 107 10.48 -6.11 13.89
C VAL A 107 11.60 -6.49 12.93
N GLN A 108 11.48 -7.66 12.32
CA GLN A 108 12.45 -8.20 11.36
C GLN A 108 12.12 -7.84 9.91
N VAL A 109 10.85 -7.48 9.66
CA VAL A 109 10.33 -7.05 8.35
C VAL A 109 9.27 -5.99 8.57
N VAL A 110 9.16 -5.04 7.65
CA VAL A 110 8.06 -4.07 7.61
C VAL A 110 7.27 -4.26 6.32
N VAL A 111 5.94 -4.27 6.44
CA VAL A 111 5.00 -4.35 5.31
C VAL A 111 4.01 -3.20 5.41
N GLY A 112 3.72 -2.57 4.28
CA GLY A 112 2.65 -1.57 4.24
C GLY A 112 3.07 -0.27 3.63
N THR A 113 2.44 0.76 4.12
CA THR A 113 2.24 2.12 3.66
C THR A 113 1.46 2.22 2.34
N ILE A 114 0.61 3.24 2.27
CA ILE A 114 -0.12 3.62 1.05
C ILE A 114 0.41 4.92 0.47
N SER A 115 0.74 5.89 1.33
CA SER A 115 1.16 7.21 0.90
C SER A 115 2.62 7.21 0.45
N SER A 116 2.86 7.84 -0.69
CA SER A 116 4.23 8.05 -1.21
C SER A 116 5.08 8.90 -0.27
N ASP A 117 4.46 9.83 0.46
CA ASP A 117 5.13 10.62 1.51
C ASP A 117 5.59 9.73 2.67
N ALA A 118 4.79 8.72 3.02
CA ALA A 118 5.17 7.74 4.05
C ALA A 118 6.32 6.84 3.56
N VAL A 119 6.27 6.36 2.31
CA VAL A 119 7.38 5.58 1.72
C VAL A 119 8.69 6.35 1.81
N GLU A 120 8.70 7.62 1.37
CA GLU A 120 9.89 8.47 1.42
C GLU A 120 10.38 8.73 2.86
N ALA A 121 9.45 8.84 3.81
CA ALA A 121 9.79 9.07 5.20
C ALA A 121 10.33 7.83 5.93
N VAL A 122 9.86 6.64 5.54
CA VAL A 122 10.21 5.33 6.13
C VAL A 122 11.57 4.83 5.62
N GLN A 123 11.84 5.00 4.32
CA GLN A 123 13.00 4.44 3.64
C GLN A 123 14.36 4.72 4.34
N PRO A 124 14.70 5.94 4.78
CA PRO A 124 15.99 6.19 5.42
C PRO A 124 16.20 5.37 6.71
N VAL A 125 15.14 5.18 7.51
CA VAL A 125 15.18 4.38 8.74
C VAL A 125 15.39 2.91 8.40
N ILE A 126 14.67 2.40 7.42
CA ILE A 126 14.79 1.03 6.92
C ILE A 126 16.21 0.74 6.43
N THR A 127 16.77 1.63 5.61
CA THR A 127 18.12 1.49 5.07
C THR A 127 19.18 1.51 6.18
N GLU A 128 19.07 2.44 7.12
CA GLU A 128 19.98 2.52 8.28
C GLU A 128 19.95 1.25 9.12
N LYS A 129 18.77 0.74 9.41
CA LYS A 129 18.57 -0.43 10.28
C LYS A 129 18.66 -1.76 9.54
N LYS A 130 18.81 -1.74 8.20
CA LYS A 130 18.95 -2.93 7.33
C LYS A 130 17.78 -3.91 7.48
N ILE A 131 16.56 -3.39 7.53
CA ILE A 131 15.32 -4.16 7.67
C ILE A 131 14.59 -4.19 6.33
N PRO A 132 14.21 -5.36 5.79
CA PRO A 132 13.41 -5.42 4.56
C PRO A 132 12.06 -4.73 4.74
N TYR A 133 11.71 -3.90 3.79
CA TYR A 133 10.45 -3.18 3.72
C TYR A 133 9.74 -3.50 2.41
N ILE A 134 8.54 -4.04 2.51
CA ILE A 134 7.65 -4.35 1.38
C ILE A 134 6.54 -3.30 1.36
N ALA A 135 6.69 -2.27 0.53
CA ALA A 135 5.70 -1.24 0.35
C ALA A 135 4.53 -1.75 -0.51
N THR A 136 3.29 -1.47 -0.07
CA THR A 136 2.06 -1.93 -0.72
C THR A 136 1.29 -0.82 -1.43
N GLY A 137 1.73 0.44 -1.29
CA GLY A 137 1.16 1.62 -1.90
C GLY A 137 2.03 2.28 -2.96
N GLY A 138 1.74 3.53 -3.29
CA GLY A 138 2.39 4.24 -4.38
C GLY A 138 3.88 4.47 -4.18
N ARG A 139 4.70 3.99 -5.12
CA ARG A 139 6.13 4.24 -5.11
C ARG A 139 6.44 5.64 -5.66
N PRO A 140 7.16 6.50 -4.88
CA PRO A 140 7.74 7.74 -5.41
C PRO A 140 8.69 7.48 -6.57
N ASP A 141 8.73 8.40 -7.54
CA ASP A 141 9.60 8.26 -8.72
C ASP A 141 11.09 8.36 -8.37
N ASP A 142 11.44 9.17 -7.37
CA ASP A 142 12.83 9.55 -7.04
C ASP A 142 13.43 8.77 -5.85
N LEU A 143 12.88 7.60 -5.52
CA LEU A 143 13.47 6.78 -4.46
C LEU A 143 14.88 6.34 -4.85
N LYS A 144 15.82 6.63 -3.94
CA LYS A 144 17.24 6.22 -4.04
C LYS A 144 17.50 5.09 -3.07
N ASP A 145 18.59 4.38 -3.19
CA ASP A 145 18.96 3.27 -2.31
C ASP A 145 17.83 2.28 -2.02
N LEU A 146 17.55 1.44 -2.99
CA LEU A 146 16.49 0.44 -2.90
C LEU A 146 16.91 -0.85 -2.19
N THR A 147 18.12 -0.91 -1.60
CA THR A 147 18.71 -2.15 -1.05
C THR A 147 17.78 -2.93 -0.13
N TYR A 148 16.96 -2.24 0.67
CA TYR A 148 16.01 -2.83 1.61
C TYR A 148 14.55 -2.47 1.32
N THR A 149 14.26 -1.82 0.18
CA THR A 149 12.93 -1.34 -0.17
C THR A 149 12.42 -2.05 -1.41
N TRP A 150 11.28 -2.72 -1.26
CA TRP A 150 10.60 -3.52 -2.27
C TRP A 150 9.16 -3.07 -2.40
N HIS A 151 8.56 -3.20 -3.56
CA HIS A 151 7.18 -2.84 -3.79
C HIS A 151 6.39 -4.00 -4.39
N THR A 152 5.23 -4.32 -3.83
CA THR A 152 4.24 -5.21 -4.47
C THR A 152 3.14 -4.41 -5.17
N SER A 153 3.30 -3.12 -5.32
CA SER A 153 2.28 -2.17 -5.74
C SER A 153 2.51 -1.62 -7.16
N TRP A 154 2.83 -0.35 -7.28
CA TRP A 154 2.98 0.36 -8.56
C TRP A 154 3.92 1.56 -8.40
N GLN A 155 4.51 1.99 -9.50
CA GLN A 155 5.12 3.32 -9.58
C GLN A 155 4.02 4.37 -9.77
N ASN A 156 4.15 5.53 -9.13
CA ASN A 156 3.11 6.56 -9.18
C ASN A 156 2.74 6.97 -10.61
N ARG A 157 3.73 7.05 -11.50
CA ARG A 157 3.53 7.50 -12.89
C ARG A 157 2.73 6.53 -13.74
N ASP A 158 2.78 5.24 -13.42
CA ASP A 158 2.36 4.18 -14.35
C ASP A 158 0.87 4.22 -14.68
N ALA A 159 0.00 4.47 -13.70
CA ALA A 159 -1.44 4.50 -13.97
C ALA A 159 -1.84 5.60 -14.93
N GLY A 160 -1.24 6.79 -14.77
CA GLY A 160 -1.47 7.91 -15.68
C GLY A 160 -0.90 7.65 -17.06
N ALA A 161 0.32 7.15 -17.13
CA ALA A 161 0.98 6.82 -18.40
C ALA A 161 0.21 5.72 -19.16
N ALA A 162 -0.30 4.71 -18.48
CA ALA A 162 -1.00 3.59 -19.09
C ALA A 162 -2.26 3.99 -19.88
N ILE A 163 -2.99 5.03 -19.43
CA ILE A 163 -4.25 5.46 -20.08
C ILE A 163 -4.07 6.58 -21.09
N ALA A 164 -2.89 7.19 -21.15
CA ALA A 164 -2.66 8.39 -21.95
C ALA A 164 -2.95 8.19 -23.45
N ASP A 165 -2.46 7.11 -24.04
CA ASP A 165 -2.70 6.79 -25.46
C ASP A 165 -4.18 6.53 -25.75
N TYR A 166 -4.88 5.84 -24.84
CA TYR A 166 -6.32 5.63 -24.98
C TYR A 166 -7.08 6.96 -24.99
N ILE A 167 -6.78 7.87 -24.07
CA ILE A 167 -7.40 9.19 -24.01
C ILE A 167 -7.07 9.97 -25.29
N ARG A 168 -5.79 9.94 -25.73
CA ARG A 168 -5.37 10.64 -26.95
C ARG A 168 -6.10 10.15 -28.20
N ALA A 169 -6.38 8.87 -28.30
CA ALA A 169 -7.11 8.29 -29.44
C ALA A 169 -8.61 8.63 -29.43
N ASN A 170 -9.22 8.70 -28.24
CA ASN A 170 -10.67 8.77 -28.06
C ASN A 170 -11.20 10.17 -27.75
N VAL A 171 -10.37 11.09 -27.24
CA VAL A 171 -10.77 12.49 -26.92
C VAL A 171 -10.30 13.43 -28.02
N LYS A 172 -11.25 14.11 -28.62
CA LYS A 172 -10.99 15.10 -29.71
C LYS A 172 -10.91 16.52 -29.15
N GLY A 173 -9.80 16.83 -28.51
CA GLY A 173 -9.53 18.16 -27.94
C GLY A 173 -8.68 18.11 -26.66
N PRO A 174 -8.53 19.27 -26.00
CA PRO A 174 -7.67 19.37 -24.83
C PRO A 174 -8.30 18.68 -23.61
N VAL A 175 -7.42 18.20 -22.71
CA VAL A 175 -7.79 17.51 -21.46
C VAL A 175 -7.33 18.35 -20.28
N TYR A 176 -8.20 18.54 -19.29
CA TYR A 176 -7.83 19.19 -18.04
C TYR A 176 -7.25 18.17 -17.05
N ALA A 177 -6.05 18.41 -16.54
CA ALA A 177 -5.37 17.53 -15.59
C ALA A 177 -5.38 18.14 -14.18
N ILE A 178 -5.86 17.37 -13.18
CA ILE A 178 -5.97 17.84 -11.79
C ILE A 178 -5.69 16.73 -10.78
N GLY A 179 -5.10 17.08 -9.63
CA GLY A 179 -4.87 16.16 -8.52
C GLY A 179 -4.56 16.83 -7.20
N PRO A 180 -4.30 16.06 -6.15
CA PRO A 180 -3.93 16.56 -4.83
C PRO A 180 -2.45 16.95 -4.78
N ASP A 181 -2.14 17.96 -3.97
CA ASP A 181 -0.79 18.52 -3.82
C ASP A 181 0.06 17.71 -2.81
N TYR A 182 0.54 16.54 -3.25
CA TYR A 182 1.50 15.71 -2.53
C TYR A 182 2.22 14.76 -3.52
N ILE A 183 3.27 14.05 -3.07
CA ILE A 183 4.13 13.23 -3.95
C ILE A 183 3.33 12.25 -4.81
N GLY A 184 2.35 11.54 -4.23
CA GLY A 184 1.49 10.62 -4.96
C GLY A 184 0.65 11.33 -6.03
N GLY A 185 0.11 12.51 -5.71
CA GLY A 185 -0.66 13.33 -6.65
C GLY A 185 0.19 13.81 -7.83
N TRP A 186 1.37 14.31 -7.54
CA TRP A 186 2.31 14.76 -8.58
C TRP A 186 2.70 13.63 -9.52
N GLY A 187 3.03 12.45 -8.98
CA GLY A 187 3.40 11.29 -9.79
C GLY A 187 2.24 10.79 -10.65
N GLN A 188 1.05 10.58 -10.08
CA GLN A 188 -0.12 10.07 -10.80
C GLN A 188 -0.57 11.00 -11.93
N VAL A 189 -0.64 12.30 -11.66
CA VAL A 189 -1.02 13.29 -12.66
C VAL A 189 0.12 13.57 -13.63
N GLY A 190 1.36 13.68 -13.14
CA GLY A 190 2.56 13.91 -13.97
C GLY A 190 2.78 12.78 -14.97
N GLY A 191 2.61 11.52 -14.56
CA GLY A 191 2.72 10.38 -15.47
C GLY A 191 1.73 10.45 -16.65
N PHE A 192 0.49 10.88 -16.38
CA PHE A 192 -0.48 11.15 -17.46
C PHE A 192 -0.05 12.32 -18.33
N VAL A 193 0.29 13.46 -17.74
CA VAL A 193 0.64 14.69 -18.50
C VAL A 193 1.81 14.43 -19.42
N ASP A 194 2.87 13.81 -18.93
CA ASP A 194 4.07 13.54 -19.71
C ASP A 194 3.78 12.59 -20.89
N ALA A 195 3.10 11.47 -20.62
CA ALA A 195 2.77 10.51 -21.67
C ALA A 195 1.76 11.10 -22.69
N TYR A 196 0.73 11.81 -22.20
CA TYR A 196 -0.30 12.39 -23.05
C TYR A 196 0.26 13.50 -23.96
N THR A 197 1.12 14.37 -23.43
CA THR A 197 1.73 15.45 -24.22
C THR A 197 2.78 14.91 -25.18
N ALA A 198 3.56 13.91 -24.79
CA ALA A 198 4.48 13.20 -25.69
C ALA A 198 3.76 12.54 -26.88
N ALA A 199 2.53 12.04 -26.66
CA ALA A 199 1.66 11.54 -27.73
C ALA A 199 0.95 12.65 -28.56
N GLY A 200 1.33 13.93 -28.36
CA GLY A 200 0.75 15.09 -29.08
C GLY A 200 -0.60 15.54 -28.51
N GLY A 201 -0.95 15.15 -27.30
CA GLY A 201 -2.10 15.67 -26.56
C GLY A 201 -1.87 17.09 -26.06
N LYS A 202 -2.97 17.84 -25.84
CA LYS A 202 -2.92 19.22 -25.32
C LYS A 202 -3.69 19.31 -24.01
N LEU A 203 -3.15 20.04 -23.03
CA LEU A 203 -3.85 20.34 -21.80
C LEU A 203 -4.76 21.57 -21.98
N ALA A 204 -5.93 21.53 -21.34
CA ALA A 204 -6.84 22.65 -21.21
C ALA A 204 -6.52 23.56 -20.03
N ASN A 205 -5.61 23.11 -19.16
CA ASN A 205 -5.19 23.86 -17.99
C ASN A 205 -4.53 25.19 -18.41
N PRO A 206 -4.70 26.28 -17.65
CA PRO A 206 -3.90 27.48 -17.80
C PRO A 206 -2.41 27.15 -17.79
N ASP A 207 -1.63 27.83 -18.63
CA ASP A 207 -0.18 27.65 -18.76
C ASP A 207 0.27 26.23 -19.15
N GLY A 208 -0.65 25.35 -19.59
CA GLY A 208 -0.34 23.99 -20.00
C GLY A 208 0.20 23.10 -18.86
N LYS A 209 -0.12 23.42 -17.61
CA LYS A 209 0.32 22.68 -16.41
C LYS A 209 -0.86 22.11 -15.65
N ALA A 210 -0.67 20.93 -15.05
CA ALA A 210 -1.68 20.36 -14.17
C ALA A 210 -2.00 21.27 -12.98
N THR A 211 -3.25 21.22 -12.53
CA THR A 211 -3.72 21.92 -11.33
C THR A 211 -3.58 20.99 -10.12
N PHE A 212 -3.08 21.52 -9.01
CA PHE A 212 -3.02 20.78 -7.75
C PHE A 212 -3.81 21.49 -6.66
N THR A 213 -4.56 20.72 -5.88
CA THR A 213 -5.35 21.20 -4.73
C THR A 213 -4.70 20.79 -3.42
N PRO A 214 -4.73 21.63 -2.37
CA PRO A 214 -4.12 21.31 -1.07
C PRO A 214 -4.57 19.94 -0.52
N PHE A 215 -3.62 19.09 -0.13
CA PHE A 215 -3.86 17.78 0.46
C PHE A 215 -3.39 17.76 1.93
N PRO A 216 -4.15 17.14 2.85
CA PRO A 216 -5.47 16.50 2.70
C PRO A 216 -6.64 17.47 2.84
N ALA A 217 -6.39 18.77 2.98
CA ALA A 217 -7.32 19.77 3.46
C ALA A 217 -8.50 20.08 2.51
N THR A 218 -8.38 19.77 1.20
CA THR A 218 -9.44 20.10 0.23
C THR A 218 -10.62 19.15 0.35
N THR A 219 -11.77 19.66 0.80
CA THR A 219 -13.06 18.95 0.82
C THR A 219 -14.09 19.63 -0.09
N ASN A 220 -13.88 20.89 -0.45
CA ASN A 220 -14.71 21.64 -1.39
C ASN A 220 -13.98 21.82 -2.72
N PHE A 221 -14.44 21.10 -3.73
CA PHE A 221 -13.87 21.11 -5.08
C PHE A 221 -14.57 22.05 -6.05
N LEU A 222 -15.66 22.73 -5.64
CA LEU A 222 -16.42 23.61 -6.51
C LEU A 222 -15.57 24.72 -7.19
N PRO A 223 -14.61 25.36 -6.50
CA PRO A 223 -13.73 26.33 -7.17
C PRO A 223 -12.93 25.72 -8.33
N ALA A 224 -12.37 24.53 -8.13
CA ALA A 224 -11.62 23.83 -9.18
C ALA A 224 -12.54 23.35 -10.32
N LEU A 225 -13.73 22.87 -10.01
CA LEU A 225 -14.73 22.44 -11.01
C LEU A 225 -15.23 23.62 -11.85
N ASN A 226 -15.45 24.79 -11.25
CA ASN A 226 -15.77 26.01 -11.97
C ASN A 226 -14.62 26.47 -12.90
N ALA A 227 -13.37 26.32 -12.44
CA ALA A 227 -12.20 26.60 -13.29
C ALA A 227 -12.14 25.66 -14.49
N ILE A 228 -12.45 24.37 -14.32
CA ILE A 228 -12.56 23.42 -15.44
C ILE A 228 -13.65 23.84 -16.42
N GLN A 229 -14.83 24.23 -15.95
CA GLN A 229 -15.95 24.67 -16.78
C GLN A 229 -15.62 25.94 -17.58
N ALA A 230 -14.74 26.79 -17.09
CA ALA A 230 -14.29 28.00 -17.79
C ALA A 230 -13.31 27.71 -18.94
N THR A 231 -12.86 26.46 -19.11
CA THR A 231 -11.96 26.05 -20.20
C THR A 231 -12.73 25.38 -21.37
N ASP A 232 -12.02 25.10 -22.45
CA ASP A 232 -12.51 24.30 -23.57
C ASP A 232 -12.28 22.79 -23.42
N ALA A 233 -12.01 22.31 -22.21
CA ALA A 233 -11.70 20.93 -21.93
C ALA A 233 -12.74 19.95 -22.50
N LYS A 234 -12.27 18.93 -23.21
CA LYS A 234 -13.10 17.86 -23.80
C LYS A 234 -13.11 16.60 -22.91
N ALA A 235 -12.22 16.54 -21.93
CA ALA A 235 -12.19 15.53 -20.88
C ALA A 235 -11.44 16.09 -19.67
N VAL A 236 -11.61 15.43 -18.53
CA VAL A 236 -10.82 15.66 -17.32
C VAL A 236 -10.05 14.38 -16.99
N TYR A 237 -8.77 14.51 -16.70
CA TYR A 237 -7.99 13.50 -16.02
C TYR A 237 -7.78 13.95 -14.58
N ALA A 238 -8.30 13.19 -13.62
CA ALA A 238 -8.22 13.55 -12.20
C ALA A 238 -7.76 12.37 -11.36
N PHE A 239 -6.83 12.63 -10.46
CA PHE A 239 -6.49 11.69 -9.37
C PHE A 239 -6.90 12.28 -8.03
N TYR A 240 -7.62 11.50 -7.25
CA TYR A 240 -7.85 11.67 -5.81
C TYR A 240 -7.98 10.30 -5.18
N GLY A 241 -7.65 10.18 -3.89
CA GLY A 241 -7.75 8.94 -3.11
C GLY A 241 -8.61 9.12 -1.87
N GLY A 242 -9.09 8.02 -1.28
CA GLY A 242 -9.84 8.02 -0.03
C GLY A 242 -11.06 8.93 -0.04
N SER A 243 -11.30 9.66 1.08
CA SER A 243 -12.45 10.57 1.19
C SER A 243 -12.39 11.74 0.20
N ASN A 244 -11.20 12.23 -0.17
CA ASN A 244 -11.09 13.27 -1.19
C ASN A 244 -11.61 12.79 -2.56
N ALA A 245 -11.43 11.52 -2.91
CA ALA A 245 -11.99 10.96 -4.14
C ALA A 245 -13.52 10.88 -4.08
N ILE A 246 -14.08 10.58 -2.91
CA ILE A 246 -15.53 10.56 -2.70
C ILE A 246 -16.11 11.95 -2.93
N ASP A 247 -15.51 12.95 -2.30
CA ASP A 247 -15.97 14.34 -2.38
C ASP A 247 -15.83 14.91 -3.80
N PHE A 248 -14.67 14.69 -4.43
CA PHE A 248 -14.42 15.16 -5.80
C PHE A 248 -15.43 14.58 -6.78
N VAL A 249 -15.63 13.26 -6.79
CA VAL A 249 -16.51 12.58 -7.75
C VAL A 249 -17.98 12.99 -7.54
N LYS A 250 -18.44 13.10 -6.28
CA LYS A 250 -19.80 13.57 -5.99
C LYS A 250 -20.01 15.02 -6.45
N GLN A 251 -19.07 15.92 -6.17
CA GLN A 251 -19.15 17.30 -6.58
C GLN A 251 -19.00 17.44 -8.11
N TYR A 252 -18.16 16.62 -8.74
CA TYR A 252 -18.07 16.53 -10.21
C TYR A 252 -19.42 16.17 -10.85
N ALA A 253 -20.10 15.17 -10.28
CA ALA A 253 -21.41 14.77 -10.75
C ALA A 253 -22.47 15.88 -10.59
N GLN A 254 -22.37 16.69 -9.54
CA GLN A 254 -23.29 17.79 -9.24
C GLN A 254 -22.98 19.07 -10.01
N SER A 255 -21.75 19.27 -10.48
CA SER A 255 -21.30 20.48 -11.17
C SER A 255 -21.86 20.66 -12.58
N GLY A 256 -22.55 19.66 -13.13
CA GLY A 256 -23.02 19.68 -14.51
C GLY A 256 -21.96 19.34 -15.57
N LEU A 257 -20.75 18.93 -15.15
CA LEU A 257 -19.72 18.36 -16.04
C LEU A 257 -20.05 16.90 -16.40
N HIS A 258 -20.60 16.15 -15.46
CA HIS A 258 -20.97 14.75 -15.65
C HIS A 258 -21.92 14.58 -16.85
N GLY A 259 -21.61 13.62 -17.71
CA GLY A 259 -22.35 13.36 -18.96
C GLY A 259 -22.03 14.32 -20.14
N LYS A 260 -21.28 15.41 -19.87
CA LYS A 260 -20.84 16.35 -20.91
C LYS A 260 -19.34 16.29 -21.16
N VAL A 261 -18.56 16.21 -20.10
CA VAL A 261 -17.10 16.11 -20.12
C VAL A 261 -16.73 14.80 -19.46
N PRO A 262 -16.21 13.79 -20.18
CA PRO A 262 -15.87 12.52 -19.58
C PRO A 262 -14.74 12.66 -18.56
N LEU A 263 -14.85 11.90 -17.45
CA LEU A 263 -13.83 11.82 -16.41
C LEU A 263 -13.00 10.56 -16.59
N TYR A 264 -11.71 10.74 -16.67
CA TYR A 264 -10.68 9.70 -16.66
C TYR A 264 -9.86 9.82 -15.39
N ALA A 265 -9.42 8.68 -14.87
CA ALA A 265 -8.70 8.65 -13.60
C ALA A 265 -7.73 7.46 -13.53
N PRO A 266 -6.69 7.49 -12.67
CA PRO A 266 -6.13 6.25 -12.19
C PRO A 266 -7.17 5.52 -11.34
N GLY A 267 -7.17 4.19 -11.38
CA GLY A 267 -8.23 3.37 -10.77
C GLY A 267 -8.41 3.60 -9.27
N PHE A 268 -7.39 4.09 -8.59
CA PHE A 268 -7.42 4.44 -7.17
C PHE A 268 -8.55 5.42 -6.80
N THR A 269 -8.99 6.23 -7.76
CA THR A 269 -10.09 7.19 -7.59
C THR A 269 -11.45 6.52 -7.45
N THR A 270 -11.60 5.28 -7.94
CA THR A 270 -12.86 4.54 -7.95
C THR A 270 -12.69 3.10 -7.41
N GLU A 271 -11.82 2.89 -6.43
CA GLU A 271 -11.53 1.55 -5.94
C GLU A 271 -12.23 1.24 -4.62
N GLY A 272 -12.62 0.00 -4.42
CA GLY A 272 -13.07 -0.56 -3.14
C GLY A 272 -14.21 0.20 -2.47
N ALA A 273 -14.04 0.50 -1.19
CA ALA A 273 -15.01 1.23 -0.36
C ALA A 273 -15.27 2.66 -0.87
N VAL A 274 -14.28 3.28 -1.55
CA VAL A 274 -14.42 4.61 -2.16
C VAL A 274 -15.50 4.58 -3.25
N LEU A 275 -15.46 3.60 -4.16
CA LEU A 275 -16.48 3.44 -5.20
C LEU A 275 -17.87 3.21 -4.61
N THR A 276 -17.95 2.38 -3.58
CA THR A 276 -19.22 2.13 -2.86
C THR A 276 -19.82 3.43 -2.33
N ALA A 277 -18.99 4.29 -1.71
CA ALA A 277 -19.43 5.57 -1.16
C ALA A 277 -19.77 6.64 -2.22
N GLN A 278 -19.13 6.58 -3.39
CA GLN A 278 -19.44 7.46 -4.54
C GLN A 278 -20.79 7.11 -5.18
N GLY A 279 -21.15 5.84 -5.20
CA GLY A 279 -22.41 5.38 -5.77
C GLY A 279 -22.59 5.79 -7.24
N ALA A 280 -23.77 6.24 -7.62
CA ALA A 280 -24.12 6.64 -9.00
C ALA A 280 -23.30 7.81 -9.52
N ALA A 281 -22.70 8.63 -8.66
CA ALA A 281 -21.86 9.74 -9.09
C ALA A 281 -20.62 9.28 -9.87
N ALA A 282 -20.18 8.03 -9.67
CA ALA A 282 -19.03 7.46 -10.38
C ALA A 282 -19.39 6.82 -11.73
N ASP A 283 -20.66 6.69 -12.10
CA ASP A 283 -21.08 6.01 -13.34
C ASP A 283 -20.40 6.62 -14.56
N GLY A 284 -19.82 5.75 -15.39
CA GLY A 284 -19.18 6.17 -16.64
C GLY A 284 -17.73 6.65 -16.52
N ILE A 285 -17.17 6.76 -15.33
CA ILE A 285 -15.74 7.08 -15.14
C ILE A 285 -14.89 5.97 -15.74
N PHE A 286 -13.94 6.34 -16.60
CA PHE A 286 -12.92 5.44 -17.11
C PHE A 286 -11.67 5.48 -16.24
N SER A 287 -11.08 4.33 -16.00
CA SER A 287 -9.86 4.26 -15.19
C SER A 287 -8.84 3.27 -15.75
N SER A 288 -7.58 3.54 -15.43
CA SER A 288 -6.47 2.57 -15.59
C SER A 288 -6.06 2.02 -14.24
N LEU A 289 -5.95 0.70 -14.14
CA LEU A 289 -5.40 0.04 -12.97
C LEU A 289 -4.73 -1.27 -13.36
N ASN A 290 -3.80 -1.74 -12.54
CA ASN A 290 -3.09 -3.01 -12.71
C ASN A 290 -3.86 -4.22 -12.15
N TYR A 291 -5.14 -4.07 -11.86
CA TYR A 291 -6.04 -5.13 -11.42
C TYR A 291 -7.49 -4.86 -11.84
N ALA A 292 -8.21 -5.95 -12.10
CA ALA A 292 -9.66 -5.96 -12.19
C ALA A 292 -10.19 -7.28 -11.61
N PRO A 293 -11.24 -7.26 -10.78
CA PRO A 293 -11.79 -8.49 -10.18
C PRO A 293 -12.26 -9.54 -11.21
N ALA A 294 -12.55 -9.09 -12.45
CA ALA A 294 -12.98 -9.94 -13.55
C ALA A 294 -11.83 -10.57 -14.37
N LEU A 295 -10.57 -10.43 -13.94
CA LEU A 295 -9.43 -11.06 -14.61
C LEU A 295 -9.58 -12.58 -14.62
N ASP A 296 -9.49 -13.18 -15.81
CA ASP A 296 -9.68 -14.62 -16.02
C ASP A 296 -8.36 -15.39 -15.94
N ASN A 297 -7.83 -15.49 -14.73
CA ASN A 297 -6.71 -16.38 -14.42
C ASN A 297 -6.99 -17.23 -13.18
N PRO A 298 -6.34 -18.40 -13.01
CA PRO A 298 -6.61 -19.29 -11.87
C PRO A 298 -6.39 -18.66 -10.50
N ALA A 299 -5.34 -17.85 -10.35
CA ALA A 299 -5.01 -17.20 -9.09
C ALA A 299 -6.11 -16.19 -8.70
N ASN A 300 -6.59 -15.38 -9.66
CA ASN A 300 -7.68 -14.44 -9.39
C ASN A 300 -9.00 -15.13 -9.05
N ARG A 301 -9.34 -16.22 -9.76
CA ARG A 301 -10.57 -16.97 -9.44
C ARG A 301 -10.55 -17.55 -8.03
N ALA A 302 -9.43 -18.11 -7.61
CA ALA A 302 -9.26 -18.62 -6.24
C ALA A 302 -9.34 -17.48 -5.21
N PHE A 303 -8.60 -16.38 -5.44
CA PHE A 303 -8.59 -15.21 -4.56
C PHE A 303 -9.97 -14.56 -4.43
N THR A 304 -10.65 -14.27 -5.53
CA THR A 304 -11.97 -13.63 -5.52
C THR A 304 -13.01 -14.50 -4.83
N THR A 305 -12.97 -15.83 -5.04
CA THR A 305 -13.86 -16.78 -4.36
C THR A 305 -13.64 -16.76 -2.86
N ALA A 306 -12.39 -16.89 -2.40
CA ALA A 306 -12.05 -16.87 -0.98
C ALA A 306 -12.42 -15.52 -0.34
N PHE A 307 -12.12 -14.41 -1.03
CA PHE A 307 -12.44 -13.06 -0.54
C PHE A 307 -13.95 -12.85 -0.38
N GLN A 308 -14.75 -13.26 -1.38
CA GLN A 308 -16.20 -13.15 -1.32
C GLN A 308 -16.80 -14.05 -0.22
N GLN A 309 -16.22 -15.21 0.03
CA GLN A 309 -16.64 -16.09 1.13
C GLN A 309 -16.37 -15.45 2.49
N ALA A 310 -15.18 -14.84 2.66
CA ALA A 310 -14.78 -14.24 3.92
C ALA A 310 -15.49 -12.90 4.20
N TYR A 311 -15.54 -12.00 3.21
CA TYR A 311 -15.93 -10.59 3.43
C TYR A 311 -17.26 -10.19 2.79
N LYS A 312 -17.90 -11.07 2.02
CA LYS A 312 -19.18 -10.83 1.31
C LYS A 312 -19.13 -9.61 0.38
N SER A 313 -17.96 -9.28 -0.11
CA SER A 313 -17.69 -8.15 -1.00
C SER A 313 -16.76 -8.55 -2.16
N ILE A 314 -16.67 -7.69 -3.17
CA ILE A 314 -15.73 -7.86 -4.29
C ILE A 314 -14.38 -7.34 -3.86
N PRO A 315 -13.27 -8.07 -4.10
CA PRO A 315 -11.94 -7.57 -3.80
C PRO A 315 -11.53 -6.43 -4.72
N ASP A 316 -10.60 -5.62 -4.26
CA ASP A 316 -10.00 -4.52 -4.96
C ASP A 316 -8.47 -4.65 -5.07
N LEU A 317 -7.81 -3.67 -5.69
CA LEU A 317 -6.36 -3.70 -5.83
C LEU A 317 -5.63 -3.65 -4.47
N TYR A 318 -6.15 -2.91 -3.51
CA TYR A 318 -5.48 -2.78 -2.21
C TYR A 318 -5.45 -4.12 -1.46
N ASN A 319 -6.54 -4.90 -1.58
CA ASN A 319 -6.56 -6.27 -1.09
C ASN A 319 -5.49 -7.12 -1.79
N VAL A 320 -5.35 -6.98 -3.12
CA VAL A 320 -4.38 -7.77 -3.91
C VAL A 320 -2.95 -7.41 -3.56
N THR A 321 -2.60 -6.12 -3.44
CA THR A 321 -1.20 -5.74 -3.15
C THR A 321 -0.75 -6.18 -1.76
N ALA A 322 -1.65 -6.18 -0.78
CA ALA A 322 -1.38 -6.69 0.56
C ALA A 322 -1.31 -8.23 0.59
N TYR A 323 -2.17 -8.91 -0.17
CA TYR A 323 -2.11 -10.36 -0.39
C TYR A 323 -0.79 -10.77 -1.07
N ASP A 324 -0.37 -10.04 -2.11
CA ASP A 324 0.90 -10.26 -2.79
C ASP A 324 2.11 -10.02 -1.87
N ALA A 325 2.01 -9.05 -0.95
CA ALA A 325 3.06 -8.81 0.04
C ALA A 325 3.20 -9.98 1.02
N ALA A 326 2.08 -10.55 1.47
CA ALA A 326 2.08 -11.75 2.30
C ALA A 326 2.63 -12.98 1.55
N LEU A 327 2.20 -13.18 0.29
CA LEU A 327 2.70 -14.25 -0.58
C LEU A 327 4.22 -14.14 -0.81
N LEU A 328 4.70 -12.94 -1.15
CA LEU A 328 6.13 -12.69 -1.36
C LEU A 328 6.93 -12.98 -0.09
N LEU A 329 6.41 -12.53 1.06
CA LEU A 329 7.06 -12.74 2.33
C LEU A 329 7.06 -14.22 2.75
N ASP A 330 5.97 -14.93 2.50
CA ASP A 330 5.86 -16.38 2.73
C ASP A 330 6.96 -17.14 1.97
N GLN A 331 7.08 -16.89 0.67
CA GLN A 331 8.10 -17.49 -0.18
C GLN A 331 9.53 -17.10 0.26
N SER A 332 9.72 -15.83 0.66
CA SER A 332 11.02 -15.31 1.06
C SER A 332 11.48 -15.87 2.39
N ILE A 333 10.58 -16.00 3.37
CA ILE A 333 10.88 -16.61 4.67
C ILE A 333 11.20 -18.08 4.49
N ALA A 334 10.41 -18.83 3.71
CA ALA A 334 10.71 -20.22 3.39
C ALA A 334 12.10 -20.40 2.75
N ALA A 335 12.46 -19.52 1.81
CA ALA A 335 13.77 -19.53 1.13
C ALA A 335 14.93 -19.07 2.03
N ALA A 336 14.66 -18.33 3.11
CA ALA A 336 15.65 -17.92 4.09
C ALA A 336 16.06 -19.05 5.05
N GLY A 337 15.29 -20.15 5.11
CA GLY A 337 15.63 -21.38 5.84
C GLY A 337 15.12 -21.41 7.27
N ALA A 338 15.68 -22.28 8.09
CA ALA A 338 15.16 -22.61 9.42
C ALA A 338 15.29 -21.46 10.45
N ASN A 339 16.23 -20.53 10.26
CA ASN A 339 16.46 -19.39 11.15
C ASN A 339 16.49 -18.10 10.34
N PRO A 340 15.32 -17.59 9.87
CA PRO A 340 15.26 -16.40 9.04
C PRO A 340 15.66 -15.15 9.82
N THR A 341 16.56 -14.36 9.25
CA THR A 341 16.96 -13.04 9.73
C THR A 341 16.52 -11.96 8.76
N SER A 342 16.47 -10.70 9.17
CA SER A 342 16.18 -9.57 8.26
C SER A 342 17.07 -9.62 7.01
N ALA A 343 18.34 -9.91 7.17
CA ALA A 343 19.29 -9.99 6.04
C ALA A 343 18.98 -11.16 5.09
N SER A 344 18.70 -12.38 5.62
CA SER A 344 18.39 -13.54 4.78
C SER A 344 17.03 -13.40 4.11
N ILE A 345 16.03 -12.80 4.77
CA ILE A 345 14.73 -12.48 4.18
C ILE A 345 14.91 -11.47 3.04
N ASN A 346 15.64 -10.37 3.28
CA ASN A 346 15.90 -9.37 2.24
C ASN A 346 16.58 -9.97 1.00
N ALA A 347 17.59 -10.80 1.20
CA ALA A 347 18.27 -11.50 0.11
C ALA A 347 17.36 -12.49 -0.63
N ALA A 348 16.34 -13.03 0.03
CA ALA A 348 15.40 -13.97 -0.56
C ALA A 348 14.29 -13.28 -1.38
N ILE A 349 13.90 -12.05 -1.04
CA ILE A 349 12.85 -11.29 -1.76
C ILE A 349 13.18 -11.11 -3.25
N ALA A 350 14.45 -10.93 -3.59
CA ALA A 350 14.90 -10.75 -4.98
C ALA A 350 14.90 -12.02 -5.83
N ARG A 351 14.73 -13.21 -5.23
CA ARG A 351 14.93 -14.50 -5.91
C ARG A 351 13.82 -14.95 -6.85
N PRO A 352 12.52 -14.72 -6.57
CA PRO A 352 11.46 -15.16 -7.45
C PRO A 352 11.59 -14.51 -8.83
N ALA A 353 11.70 -15.34 -9.88
CA ALA A 353 11.72 -14.83 -11.25
C ALA A 353 10.35 -14.28 -11.67
N VAL A 354 9.28 -14.88 -11.15
CA VAL A 354 7.88 -14.52 -11.39
C VAL A 354 7.11 -14.70 -10.08
N ILE A 355 6.22 -13.78 -9.78
CA ILE A 355 5.33 -13.83 -8.63
C ILE A 355 3.92 -14.08 -9.17
N PRO A 356 3.33 -15.26 -8.85
CA PRO A 356 1.96 -15.56 -9.23
C PRO A 356 1.00 -14.70 -8.43
N SER A 357 0.12 -13.97 -9.11
CA SER A 357 -0.74 -12.99 -8.46
C SER A 357 -2.15 -12.99 -9.05
N PRO A 358 -3.18 -12.62 -8.25
CA PRO A 358 -4.53 -12.39 -8.76
C PRO A 358 -4.61 -11.37 -9.91
N ARG A 359 -3.66 -10.42 -9.97
CA ARG A 359 -3.60 -9.37 -11.01
C ARG A 359 -2.80 -9.75 -12.25
N ASP A 360 -2.62 -11.03 -12.53
CA ASP A 360 -1.66 -11.69 -13.40
C ASP A 360 -0.25 -11.72 -12.82
N ASP A 361 0.53 -12.65 -13.33
CA ASP A 361 1.93 -12.81 -12.93
C ASP A 361 2.72 -11.53 -13.18
N TRP A 362 3.58 -11.20 -12.23
CA TRP A 362 4.48 -10.07 -12.34
C TRP A 362 5.88 -10.45 -11.85
N ARG A 363 6.84 -9.61 -12.13
CA ARG A 363 8.23 -9.75 -11.67
C ARG A 363 8.79 -8.41 -11.26
N PHE A 364 9.80 -8.41 -10.43
CA PHE A 364 10.52 -7.19 -10.14
C PHE A 364 11.27 -6.65 -11.36
N GLY A 365 11.21 -5.35 -11.55
CA GLY A 365 12.11 -4.61 -12.39
C GLY A 365 13.36 -4.14 -11.64
N THR A 366 14.21 -3.39 -12.30
CA THR A 366 15.47 -2.86 -11.74
C THR A 366 15.27 -1.89 -10.59
N GLU A 367 14.07 -1.33 -10.46
CA GLU A 367 13.71 -0.39 -9.41
C GLU A 367 12.91 -1.06 -8.27
N HIS A 368 13.03 -2.38 -8.10
CA HIS A 368 12.35 -3.17 -7.07
C HIS A 368 10.83 -2.96 -7.03
N SER A 369 10.25 -2.68 -8.19
CA SER A 369 8.81 -2.51 -8.42
C SER A 369 8.33 -3.49 -9.46
N PRO A 370 7.03 -3.85 -9.48
CA PRO A 370 6.49 -4.79 -10.44
C PRO A 370 6.56 -4.28 -11.88
N ILE A 371 7.02 -5.12 -12.79
CA ILE A 371 6.69 -5.02 -14.21
C ILE A 371 5.39 -5.78 -14.38
N GLN A 372 4.32 -5.08 -14.75
CA GLN A 372 2.96 -5.57 -14.66
C GLN A 372 2.05 -4.99 -15.74
N ARG A 373 0.93 -5.68 -15.99
CA ARG A 373 -0.10 -5.23 -16.94
C ARG A 373 -0.98 -4.16 -16.34
N TRP A 374 -1.45 -3.25 -17.20
CA TRP A 374 -2.42 -2.23 -16.89
C TRP A 374 -3.67 -2.41 -17.75
N TYR A 375 -4.82 -2.18 -17.14
CA TYR A 375 -6.13 -2.45 -17.73
C TYR A 375 -6.98 -1.18 -17.77
N LEU A 376 -7.71 -1.01 -18.87
CA LEU A 376 -8.80 -0.03 -18.95
C LEU A 376 -10.03 -0.60 -18.29
N ARG A 377 -10.63 0.16 -17.40
CA ARG A 377 -11.87 -0.19 -16.73
C ARG A 377 -12.85 0.98 -16.83
N ARG A 378 -14.14 0.68 -16.66
CA ARG A 378 -15.21 1.67 -16.61
C ARG A 378 -16.15 1.36 -15.46
N VAL A 379 -16.52 2.37 -14.69
CA VAL A 379 -17.54 2.23 -13.66
C VAL A 379 -18.90 2.06 -14.30
N SER A 380 -19.62 1.02 -13.92
CA SER A 380 -21.01 0.80 -14.31
C SER A 380 -21.81 0.15 -13.17
N ALA A 381 -23.14 0.27 -13.24
CA ALA A 381 -24.04 -0.47 -12.37
C ALA A 381 -23.79 -1.97 -12.54
N GLY A 382 -23.68 -2.71 -11.45
CA GLY A 382 -23.57 -4.17 -11.47
C GLY A 382 -24.88 -4.78 -11.98
N THR A 383 -24.75 -5.80 -12.83
CA THR A 383 -25.90 -6.53 -13.39
C THR A 383 -26.57 -7.45 -12.37
N ASP A 384 -25.92 -7.68 -11.24
CA ASP A 384 -26.33 -8.62 -10.18
C ASP A 384 -26.93 -7.92 -8.93
N GLY A 385 -27.21 -6.62 -9.02
CA GLY A 385 -27.77 -5.84 -7.91
C GLY A 385 -26.77 -5.53 -6.78
N ARG A 386 -25.47 -5.87 -6.93
CA ARG A 386 -24.44 -5.66 -5.92
C ARG A 386 -23.81 -4.26 -5.93
N GLY A 387 -24.47 -3.28 -6.54
CA GLY A 387 -23.96 -1.91 -6.61
C GLY A 387 -23.17 -1.64 -7.88
N ARG A 388 -22.11 -0.81 -7.79
CA ARG A 388 -21.26 -0.45 -8.91
C ARG A 388 -19.97 -1.23 -8.88
N SER A 389 -19.42 -1.48 -10.06
CA SER A 389 -18.13 -2.14 -10.22
C SER A 389 -17.30 -1.48 -11.33
N ASN A 390 -15.99 -1.64 -11.23
CA ASN A 390 -15.05 -1.31 -12.29
C ASN A 390 -15.02 -2.46 -13.31
N VAL A 391 -15.78 -2.33 -14.39
CA VAL A 391 -15.86 -3.35 -15.44
C VAL A 391 -14.60 -3.28 -16.31
N LEU A 392 -13.96 -4.42 -16.48
CA LEU A 392 -12.80 -4.58 -17.38
C LEU A 392 -13.23 -4.34 -18.85
N ILE A 393 -12.55 -3.44 -19.54
CA ILE A 393 -12.79 -3.15 -20.94
C ILE A 393 -11.73 -3.80 -21.83
N GLN A 394 -10.45 -3.54 -21.56
CA GLN A 394 -9.32 -4.08 -22.33
C GLN A 394 -8.01 -3.99 -21.54
N THR A 395 -7.02 -4.73 -21.99
CA THR A 395 -5.62 -4.51 -21.61
C THR A 395 -5.10 -3.25 -22.30
N LEU A 396 -4.41 -2.39 -21.57
CA LEU A 396 -3.77 -1.18 -22.10
C LEU A 396 -2.31 -1.48 -22.49
N THR A 397 -1.48 -1.71 -21.49
CA THR A 397 -0.02 -1.87 -21.69
C THR A 397 0.62 -2.63 -20.53
N THR A 398 1.91 -2.90 -20.64
CA THR A 398 2.75 -3.38 -19.52
C THR A 398 3.74 -2.28 -19.17
N LEU A 399 3.78 -1.88 -17.90
CA LEU A 399 4.70 -0.87 -17.36
C LEU A 399 5.40 -1.41 -16.12
N GLY A 400 6.38 -0.65 -15.65
CA GLY A 400 7.28 -0.94 -14.54
C GLY A 400 8.74 -0.90 -14.99
N LYS A 401 9.66 -0.68 -14.05
CA LYS A 401 11.10 -0.60 -14.30
C LYS A 401 11.90 -1.48 -13.35
#